data_c486b4aba7ed0729bb5317ca6477de00
#
_entry.id   c486b4aba7ed0729bb5317ca6477de00
#
_cell.length_a   1.000
_cell.length_b   1.000
_cell.length_c   1.000
_cell.angle_alpha   90.00
_cell.angle_beta   90.00
_cell.angle_gamma   90.00
#
_symmetry.space_group_name_H-M   'P 1'
#
loop_
_entity.id
_entity.type
_entity.pdbx_description
1 polymer ?
#
loop_
_entity_poly.entity_id
_entity_poly.type
_entity_poly.pdbx_seq_one_letter_code
_entity_poly.pdbx_strand_id
1 'polypeptide(L)'
;MKLFYAAPSPFARKVRVLIAEKRLTGINLVTVSPFDLPPELVAINPLSKVPALQISEGDVLYDSPVICEYLDGIGDGPRMIPPEGPERWTVLRRHALADGLMDTTLALALEINRRPDYERSPQWIERWCATMQRSVDALEAEIDSFGPERDLGHIAVGCALAYLDLRASAHIAWRNGAPKLAAWFATFEQRPSMQSTKPE
;
A
#
# COMPACT_ATOMS: atom_id res chain seq x y z
N MET A 1 -11.59 -15.85 -8.56
CA MET A 1 -11.04 -14.50 -8.83
C MET A 1 -9.58 -14.58 -9.20
N LYS A 2 -9.04 -13.58 -9.94
CA LYS A 2 -7.60 -13.47 -10.23
C LYS A 2 -7.10 -12.10 -9.81
N LEU A 3 -6.05 -12.05 -8.99
CA LEU A 3 -5.39 -10.80 -8.61
C LEU A 3 -4.08 -10.65 -9.39
N PHE A 4 -4.01 -9.69 -10.28
CA PHE A 4 -2.79 -9.30 -10.97
C PHE A 4 -1.96 -8.38 -10.08
N TYR A 5 -0.71 -8.77 -9.83
CA TYR A 5 0.15 -8.06 -8.89
C TYR A 5 1.62 -8.10 -9.31
N ALA A 6 2.42 -7.20 -8.75
CA ALA A 6 3.87 -7.26 -8.77
C ALA A 6 4.39 -7.29 -7.32
N ALA A 7 5.33 -8.18 -7.01
CA ALA A 7 5.83 -8.35 -5.64
C ALA A 7 6.33 -7.03 -4.99
N PRO A 8 7.07 -6.14 -5.71
CA PRO A 8 7.54 -4.89 -5.12
C PRO A 8 6.48 -3.79 -5.06
N SER A 9 5.25 -4.01 -5.56
CA SER A 9 4.18 -3.01 -5.51
C SER A 9 3.57 -2.91 -4.11
N PRO A 10 3.64 -1.77 -3.42
CA PRO A 10 3.07 -1.61 -2.10
C PRO A 10 1.53 -1.62 -2.13
N PHE A 11 0.94 -1.13 -3.22
CA PHE A 11 -0.51 -1.15 -3.46
C PHE A 11 -1.03 -2.58 -3.62
N ALA A 12 -0.32 -3.42 -4.36
CA ALA A 12 -0.67 -4.82 -4.49
C ALA A 12 -0.40 -5.59 -3.19
N ARG A 13 0.65 -5.24 -2.45
CA ARG A 13 0.96 -5.82 -1.14
C ARG A 13 -0.18 -5.57 -0.15
N LYS A 14 -0.71 -4.35 -0.09
CA LYS A 14 -1.86 -4.00 0.75
C LYS A 14 -3.06 -4.92 0.51
N VAL A 15 -3.40 -5.19 -0.75
CA VAL A 15 -4.46 -6.13 -1.11
C VAL A 15 -4.14 -7.56 -0.67
N ARG A 16 -2.91 -8.03 -0.88
CA ARG A 16 -2.46 -9.37 -0.47
C ARG A 16 -2.48 -9.53 1.06
N VAL A 17 -2.08 -8.50 1.80
CA VAL A 17 -2.17 -8.49 3.27
C VAL A 17 -3.63 -8.59 3.71
N LEU A 18 -4.53 -7.81 3.12
CA LEU A 18 -5.97 -7.88 3.42
C LEU A 18 -6.55 -9.28 3.16
N ILE A 19 -6.21 -9.89 2.02
CA ILE A 19 -6.61 -11.27 1.68
C ILE A 19 -6.18 -12.24 2.78
N ALA A 20 -4.93 -12.14 3.23
CA ALA A 20 -4.38 -13.00 4.28
C ALA A 20 -5.03 -12.75 5.65
N GLU A 21 -5.23 -11.49 6.05
CA GLU A 21 -5.88 -11.13 7.32
C GLU A 21 -7.33 -11.59 7.39
N LYS A 22 -8.05 -11.51 6.28
CA LYS A 22 -9.45 -11.99 6.18
C LYS A 22 -9.54 -13.48 5.84
N ARG A 23 -8.41 -14.17 5.62
CA ARG A 23 -8.35 -15.58 5.22
C ARG A 23 -9.21 -15.91 3.99
N LEU A 24 -9.24 -14.99 3.03
CA LEU A 24 -10.01 -15.19 1.80
C LEU A 24 -9.36 -16.26 0.94
N THR A 25 -10.19 -17.14 0.39
CA THR A 25 -9.78 -18.24 -0.49
C THR A 25 -10.34 -18.06 -1.90
N GLY A 26 -9.89 -18.87 -2.86
CA GLY A 26 -10.40 -18.82 -4.25
C GLY A 26 -9.89 -17.62 -5.04
N ILE A 27 -8.79 -16.98 -4.64
CA ILE A 27 -8.13 -15.87 -5.33
C ILE A 27 -6.80 -16.37 -5.88
N ASN A 28 -6.68 -16.52 -7.19
CA ASN A 28 -5.44 -16.87 -7.87
C ASN A 28 -4.55 -15.64 -8.00
N LEU A 29 -3.30 -15.72 -7.56
CA LEU A 29 -2.32 -14.65 -7.69
C LEU A 29 -1.58 -14.79 -9.02
N VAL A 30 -1.63 -13.75 -9.86
CA VAL A 30 -0.97 -13.67 -11.16
C VAL A 30 0.12 -12.60 -11.10
N THR A 31 1.38 -13.02 -11.14
CA THR A 31 2.52 -12.09 -11.12
C THR A 31 2.72 -11.48 -12.50
N VAL A 32 2.77 -10.14 -12.57
CA VAL A 32 3.03 -9.40 -13.81
C VAL A 32 3.99 -8.24 -13.53
N SER A 33 4.72 -7.80 -14.56
CA SER A 33 5.49 -6.55 -14.52
C SER A 33 4.70 -5.45 -15.23
N PRO A 34 4.16 -4.45 -14.52
CA PRO A 34 3.37 -3.39 -15.15
C PRO A 34 4.21 -2.49 -16.08
N PHE A 35 5.53 -2.49 -15.92
CA PHE A 35 6.44 -1.70 -16.77
C PHE A 35 6.67 -2.34 -18.15
N ASP A 36 6.39 -3.64 -18.28
CA ASP A 36 6.53 -4.36 -19.56
C ASP A 36 5.23 -4.34 -20.38
N LEU A 37 4.20 -3.65 -19.87
CA LEU A 37 2.87 -3.50 -20.50
C LEU A 37 2.29 -4.84 -20.98
N PRO A 38 2.19 -5.87 -20.11
CA PRO A 38 1.73 -7.18 -20.55
C PRO A 38 0.29 -7.11 -21.07
N PRO A 39 0.00 -7.71 -22.25
CA PRO A 39 -1.32 -7.60 -22.88
C PRO A 39 -2.49 -8.00 -21.98
N GLU A 40 -2.30 -9.03 -21.15
CA GLU A 40 -3.31 -9.48 -20.20
C GLU A 40 -3.64 -8.43 -19.11
N LEU A 41 -2.66 -7.63 -18.68
CA LEU A 41 -2.92 -6.53 -17.73
C LEU A 41 -3.57 -5.34 -18.42
N VAL A 42 -3.07 -4.98 -19.61
CA VAL A 42 -3.64 -3.85 -20.40
C VAL A 42 -5.10 -4.11 -20.77
N ALA A 43 -5.44 -5.37 -21.08
CA ALA A 43 -6.82 -5.76 -21.45
C ALA A 43 -7.81 -5.57 -20.29
N ILE A 44 -7.37 -5.76 -19.04
CA ILE A 44 -8.25 -5.66 -17.85
C ILE A 44 -8.14 -4.33 -17.12
N ASN A 45 -7.01 -3.63 -17.24
CA ASN A 45 -6.81 -2.33 -16.59
C ASN A 45 -6.18 -1.34 -17.59
N PRO A 46 -6.96 -0.38 -18.11
CA PRO A 46 -6.47 0.61 -19.06
C PRO A 46 -5.35 1.50 -18.51
N LEU A 47 -5.19 1.58 -17.16
CA LEU A 47 -4.10 2.30 -16.51
C LEU A 47 -2.79 1.50 -16.52
N SER A 48 -2.83 0.23 -16.94
CA SER A 48 -1.68 -0.71 -16.92
C SER A 48 -0.96 -0.75 -15.57
N LYS A 49 -1.72 -0.63 -14.47
CA LYS A 49 -1.21 -0.63 -13.10
C LYS A 49 -1.64 -1.88 -12.35
N VAL A 50 -0.85 -2.24 -11.35
CA VAL A 50 -1.20 -3.27 -10.37
C VAL A 50 -1.41 -2.64 -8.99
N PRO A 51 -2.37 -3.18 -8.18
CA PRO A 51 -3.18 -4.38 -8.44
C PRO A 51 -4.35 -4.15 -9.39
N ALA A 52 -4.78 -5.24 -10.05
CA ALA A 52 -6.07 -5.33 -10.71
C ALA A 52 -6.73 -6.66 -10.34
N LEU A 53 -8.00 -6.67 -10.00
CA LEU A 53 -8.76 -7.85 -9.57
C LEU A 53 -9.79 -8.20 -10.62
N GLN A 54 -9.62 -9.33 -11.28
CA GLN A 54 -10.67 -9.92 -12.12
C GLN A 54 -11.57 -10.81 -11.25
N ILE A 55 -12.84 -10.39 -11.09
CA ILE A 55 -13.84 -11.12 -10.32
C ILE A 55 -14.39 -12.28 -11.14
N SER A 56 -14.82 -12.00 -12.36
CA SER A 56 -15.33 -12.93 -13.37
C SER A 56 -14.89 -12.48 -14.76
N GLU A 57 -15.31 -13.17 -15.81
CA GLU A 57 -15.07 -12.72 -17.17
C GLU A 57 -15.84 -11.40 -17.43
N GLY A 58 -15.09 -10.35 -17.76
CA GLY A 58 -15.63 -9.01 -17.99
C GLY A 58 -15.75 -8.12 -16.75
N ASP A 59 -15.73 -8.68 -15.52
CA ASP A 59 -15.82 -7.90 -14.27
C ASP A 59 -14.45 -7.70 -13.64
N VAL A 60 -13.94 -6.48 -13.69
CA VAL A 60 -12.63 -6.12 -13.15
C VAL A 60 -12.73 -4.91 -12.24
N LEU A 61 -11.99 -4.96 -11.13
CA LEU A 61 -11.80 -3.83 -10.22
C LEU A 61 -10.36 -3.34 -10.23
N TYR A 62 -10.20 -2.06 -10.19
CA TYR A 62 -9.01 -1.28 -9.92
C TYR A 62 -9.48 0.11 -9.40
N ASP A 63 -8.69 0.86 -8.59
CA ASP A 63 -7.36 0.50 -8.09
C ASP A 63 -7.42 -0.18 -6.70
N SER A 64 -6.33 -0.17 -5.97
CA SER A 64 -6.20 -0.90 -4.70
C SER A 64 -7.25 -0.51 -3.63
N PRO A 65 -7.67 0.78 -3.45
CA PRO A 65 -8.77 1.15 -2.57
C PRO A 65 -10.08 0.44 -2.88
N VAL A 66 -10.47 0.42 -4.16
CA VAL A 66 -11.71 -0.21 -4.64
C VAL A 66 -11.66 -1.72 -4.41
N ILE A 67 -10.50 -2.34 -4.74
CA ILE A 67 -10.28 -3.77 -4.52
C ILE A 67 -10.37 -4.10 -3.04
N CYS A 68 -9.75 -3.30 -2.17
CA CYS A 68 -9.79 -3.52 -0.73
C CYS A 68 -11.22 -3.41 -0.17
N GLU A 69 -12.00 -2.42 -0.60
CA GLU A 69 -13.38 -2.26 -0.13
C GLU A 69 -14.26 -3.43 -0.60
N TYR A 70 -14.10 -3.88 -1.83
CA TYR A 70 -14.79 -5.07 -2.34
C TYR A 70 -14.42 -6.34 -1.55
N LEU A 71 -13.13 -6.61 -1.37
CA LEU A 71 -12.65 -7.79 -0.64
C LEU A 71 -13.01 -7.74 0.84
N ASP A 72 -13.08 -6.55 1.43
CA ASP A 72 -13.57 -6.39 2.80
C ASP A 72 -15.06 -6.73 2.92
N GLY A 73 -15.81 -6.55 1.82
CA GLY A 73 -17.24 -6.89 1.74
C GLY A 73 -17.55 -8.38 1.67
N ILE A 74 -16.57 -9.22 1.32
CA ILE A 74 -16.78 -10.65 1.13
C ILE A 74 -16.11 -11.47 2.25
N GLY A 75 -16.60 -12.72 2.42
CA GLY A 75 -16.12 -13.63 3.47
C GLY A 75 -16.72 -13.34 4.85
N ASP A 76 -16.53 -14.27 5.78
CA ASP A 76 -17.16 -14.29 7.11
C ASP A 76 -16.32 -13.58 8.18
N GLY A 77 -15.17 -13.01 7.81
CA GLY A 77 -14.28 -12.31 8.73
C GLY A 77 -14.80 -10.91 9.13
N PRO A 78 -14.24 -10.33 10.20
CA PRO A 78 -14.62 -8.99 10.64
C PRO A 78 -14.33 -7.96 9.53
N ARG A 79 -15.14 -6.90 9.49
CA ARG A 79 -14.93 -5.78 8.59
C ARG A 79 -13.66 -5.02 8.98
N MET A 80 -12.81 -4.78 7.99
CA MET A 80 -11.61 -3.95 8.12
C MET A 80 -11.90 -2.48 7.81
N ILE A 81 -13.05 -2.20 7.21
CA ILE A 81 -13.60 -0.86 6.99
C ILE A 81 -14.96 -0.82 7.69
N PRO A 82 -15.14 0.00 8.73
CA PRO A 82 -16.45 0.18 9.35
C PRO A 82 -17.51 0.56 8.30
N PRO A 83 -18.74 0.02 8.37
CA PRO A 83 -19.76 0.25 7.35
C PRO A 83 -20.21 1.73 7.31
N GLU A 84 -20.22 2.39 8.46
CA GLU A 84 -20.66 3.77 8.63
C GLU A 84 -20.03 4.43 9.88
N GLY A 85 -20.33 5.68 10.13
CA GLY A 85 -19.89 6.39 11.33
C GLY A 85 -18.53 7.07 11.23
N PRO A 86 -18.10 7.74 12.32
CA PRO A 86 -16.83 8.49 12.36
C PRO A 86 -15.59 7.61 12.17
N GLU A 87 -15.63 6.37 12.68
CA GLU A 87 -14.55 5.39 12.58
C GLU A 87 -14.24 5.06 11.11
N ARG A 88 -15.29 4.97 10.27
CA ARG A 88 -15.08 4.75 8.83
C ARG A 88 -14.23 5.86 8.22
N TRP A 89 -14.50 7.10 8.54
CA TRP A 89 -13.74 8.23 8.00
C TRP A 89 -12.31 8.25 8.50
N THR A 90 -12.08 7.85 9.76
CA THR A 90 -10.74 7.70 10.32
C THR A 90 -9.93 6.63 9.55
N VAL A 91 -10.50 5.47 9.33
CA VAL A 91 -9.86 4.38 8.58
C VAL A 91 -9.56 4.80 7.14
N LEU A 92 -10.55 5.39 6.45
CA LEU A 92 -10.38 5.83 5.05
C LEU A 92 -9.36 6.97 4.92
N ARG A 93 -9.31 7.90 5.86
CA ARG A 93 -8.32 8.98 5.87
C ARG A 93 -6.90 8.44 6.09
N ARG A 94 -6.69 7.49 7.02
CA ARG A 94 -5.41 6.81 7.21
C ARG A 94 -5.00 6.05 5.95
N HIS A 95 -5.95 5.35 5.36
CA HIS A 95 -5.74 4.65 4.09
C HIS A 95 -5.27 5.63 2.99
N ALA A 96 -5.97 6.75 2.83
CA ALA A 96 -5.61 7.78 1.85
C ALA A 96 -4.24 8.41 2.11
N LEU A 97 -3.89 8.66 3.38
CA LEU A 97 -2.56 9.19 3.75
C LEU A 97 -1.45 8.18 3.41
N ALA A 98 -1.68 6.89 3.72
CA ALA A 98 -0.73 5.83 3.41
C ALA A 98 -0.58 5.63 1.89
N ASP A 99 -1.66 5.71 1.11
CA ASP A 99 -1.62 5.63 -0.35
C ASP A 99 -0.84 6.82 -0.95
N GLY A 100 -1.08 8.04 -0.46
CA GLY A 100 -0.31 9.22 -0.86
C GLY A 100 1.18 9.12 -0.50
N LEU A 101 1.50 8.49 0.62
CA LEU A 101 2.88 8.20 1.01
C LEU A 101 3.53 7.18 0.07
N MET A 102 2.80 6.12 -0.32
CA MET A 102 3.27 5.13 -1.31
C MET A 102 3.45 5.74 -2.70
N ASP A 103 2.52 6.60 -3.15
CA ASP A 103 2.62 7.32 -4.43
C ASP A 103 3.85 8.23 -4.46
N THR A 104 4.08 8.99 -3.38
CA THR A 104 5.23 9.89 -3.27
C THR A 104 6.54 9.11 -3.27
N THR A 105 6.57 7.98 -2.55
CA THR A 105 7.74 7.09 -2.51
C THR A 105 8.01 6.46 -3.88
N LEU A 106 6.96 6.05 -4.60
CA LEU A 106 7.09 5.53 -5.96
C LEU A 106 7.61 6.59 -6.92
N ALA A 107 7.10 7.82 -6.83
CA ALA A 107 7.56 8.93 -7.67
C ALA A 107 9.06 9.19 -7.47
N LEU A 108 9.52 9.25 -6.21
CA LEU A 108 10.94 9.37 -5.89
C LEU A 108 11.74 8.18 -6.46
N ALA A 109 11.28 6.95 -6.24
CA ALA A 109 11.98 5.76 -6.71
C ALA A 109 12.11 5.71 -8.24
N LEU A 110 11.09 6.15 -8.99
CA LEU A 110 11.14 6.24 -10.45
C LEU A 110 12.11 7.33 -10.90
N GLU A 111 12.06 8.50 -10.28
CA GLU A 111 12.99 9.61 -10.58
C GLU A 111 14.44 9.19 -10.42
N ILE A 112 14.76 8.51 -9.30
CA ILE A 112 16.15 8.10 -8.99
C ILE A 112 16.61 6.90 -9.85
N ASN A 113 15.73 5.91 -10.09
CA ASN A 113 16.16 4.64 -10.69
C ASN A 113 15.90 4.55 -12.20
N ARG A 114 15.07 5.44 -12.76
CA ARG A 114 14.68 5.40 -14.18
C ARG A 114 15.17 6.59 -14.99
N ARG A 115 15.56 7.69 -14.31
CA ARG A 115 16.14 8.84 -14.97
C ARG A 115 17.65 8.89 -14.78
N PRO A 116 18.42 9.25 -15.81
CA PRO A 116 19.85 9.57 -15.66
C PRO A 116 19.99 10.82 -14.78
N ASP A 117 21.11 10.93 -14.07
CA ASP A 117 21.33 11.95 -13.03
C ASP A 117 21.10 13.38 -13.55
N TYR A 118 21.50 13.67 -14.80
CA TYR A 118 21.38 14.99 -15.42
C TYR A 118 19.94 15.39 -15.82
N GLU A 119 19.00 14.43 -15.78
CA GLU A 119 17.57 14.68 -16.05
C GLU A 119 16.74 14.72 -14.77
N ARG A 120 17.33 14.40 -13.61
CA ARG A 120 16.62 14.42 -12.34
C ARG A 120 16.33 15.84 -11.89
N SER A 121 15.15 16.05 -11.29
CA SER A 121 14.77 17.33 -10.72
C SER A 121 15.05 17.38 -9.22
N PRO A 122 16.10 18.09 -8.76
CA PRO A 122 16.38 18.24 -7.33
C PRO A 122 15.21 18.83 -6.56
N GLN A 123 14.50 19.79 -7.16
CA GLN A 123 13.33 20.42 -6.55
C GLN A 123 12.18 19.43 -6.29
N TRP A 124 11.91 18.51 -7.22
CA TRP A 124 10.89 17.49 -7.02
C TRP A 124 11.32 16.46 -5.99
N ILE A 125 12.58 16.05 -6.00
CA ILE A 125 13.14 15.13 -4.99
C ILE A 125 12.98 15.73 -3.59
N GLU A 126 13.39 16.98 -3.39
CA GLU A 126 13.22 17.70 -2.12
C GLU A 126 11.75 17.77 -1.69
N ARG A 127 10.85 18.13 -2.62
CA ARG A 127 9.41 18.20 -2.37
C ARG A 127 8.84 16.85 -1.92
N TRP A 128 9.22 15.76 -2.58
CA TRP A 128 8.76 14.42 -2.20
C TRP A 128 9.31 14.00 -0.84
N CYS A 129 10.59 14.23 -0.57
CA CYS A 129 11.18 13.97 0.76
C CYS A 129 10.44 14.74 1.86
N ALA A 130 10.18 16.02 1.66
CA ALA A 130 9.43 16.83 2.61
C ALA A 130 7.97 16.33 2.78
N THR A 131 7.33 15.84 1.71
CA THR A 131 5.98 15.26 1.80
C THR A 131 5.99 13.96 2.57
N MET A 132 6.94 13.06 2.32
CA MET A 132 7.10 11.82 3.07
C MET A 132 7.32 12.10 4.57
N GLN A 133 8.18 13.06 4.90
CA GLN A 133 8.43 13.44 6.30
C GLN A 133 7.15 13.92 6.98
N ARG A 134 6.41 14.88 6.37
CA ARG A 134 5.14 15.35 6.94
C ARG A 134 4.10 14.24 7.11
N SER A 135 4.08 13.28 6.20
CA SER A 135 3.17 12.12 6.30
C SER A 135 3.53 11.22 7.48
N VAL A 136 4.81 10.98 7.69
CA VAL A 136 5.33 10.24 8.85
C VAL A 136 5.04 11.00 10.15
N ASP A 137 5.28 12.31 10.19
CA ASP A 137 5.00 13.14 11.37
C ASP A 137 3.51 13.11 11.75
N ALA A 138 2.62 13.15 10.74
CA ALA A 138 1.19 13.03 10.96
C ALA A 138 0.79 11.66 11.53
N LEU A 139 1.39 10.58 11.04
CA LEU A 139 1.17 9.22 11.56
C LEU A 139 1.72 9.05 12.98
N GLU A 140 2.90 9.60 13.28
CA GLU A 140 3.47 9.61 14.64
C GLU A 140 2.57 10.35 15.61
N ALA A 141 2.01 11.50 15.20
CA ALA A 141 1.12 12.29 16.05
C ALA A 141 -0.19 11.58 16.39
N GLU A 142 -0.68 10.70 15.50
CA GLU A 142 -1.93 9.98 15.72
C GLU A 142 -1.78 8.54 16.21
N ILE A 143 -0.55 8.03 16.37
CA ILE A 143 -0.30 6.60 16.63
C ILE A 143 -0.99 6.10 17.91
N ASP A 144 -1.10 6.94 18.93
CA ASP A 144 -1.77 6.59 20.19
C ASP A 144 -3.28 6.33 19.99
N SER A 145 -3.86 6.76 18.85
CA SER A 145 -5.24 6.47 18.45
C SER A 145 -5.40 5.19 17.63
N PHE A 146 -4.28 4.50 17.32
CA PHE A 146 -4.34 3.18 16.68
C PHE A 146 -4.82 2.19 17.73
N GLY A 147 -6.08 1.75 17.60
CA GLY A 147 -6.66 0.76 18.51
C GLY A 147 -6.00 -0.62 18.37
N PRO A 148 -6.35 -1.55 19.26
CA PRO A 148 -5.84 -2.91 19.19
C PRO A 148 -6.42 -3.70 18.02
N GLU A 149 -7.59 -3.31 17.53
CA GLU A 149 -8.24 -3.92 16.39
C GLU A 149 -7.59 -3.45 15.09
N ARG A 150 -7.50 -4.35 14.14
CA ARG A 150 -6.88 -4.09 12.85
C ARG A 150 -7.94 -3.62 11.88
N ASP A 151 -7.62 -2.58 11.19
CA ASP A 151 -8.41 -2.05 10.09
C ASP A 151 -7.56 -1.86 8.83
N LEU A 152 -8.20 -1.48 7.73
CA LEU A 152 -7.51 -1.24 6.47
C LEU A 152 -6.50 -0.09 6.56
N GLY A 153 -6.71 0.89 7.43
CA GLY A 153 -5.77 1.99 7.68
C GLY A 153 -4.45 1.46 8.24
N HIS A 154 -4.49 0.53 9.21
CA HIS A 154 -3.29 -0.13 9.76
C HIS A 154 -2.53 -0.91 8.68
N ILE A 155 -3.26 -1.69 7.86
CA ILE A 155 -2.65 -2.46 6.75
C ILE A 155 -1.95 -1.51 5.78
N ALA A 156 -2.62 -0.44 5.37
CA ALA A 156 -2.08 0.53 4.43
C ALA A 156 -0.82 1.23 4.99
N VAL A 157 -0.87 1.69 6.25
CA VAL A 157 0.27 2.31 6.94
C VAL A 157 1.45 1.34 7.04
N GLY A 158 1.22 0.08 7.44
CA GLY A 158 2.27 -0.93 7.50
C GLY A 158 2.93 -1.18 6.14
N CYS A 159 2.14 -1.27 5.06
CA CYS A 159 2.66 -1.41 3.70
C CYS A 159 3.44 -0.17 3.24
N ALA A 160 2.97 1.03 3.58
CA ALA A 160 3.63 2.29 3.22
C ALA A 160 4.99 2.44 3.93
N LEU A 161 5.07 2.16 5.23
CA LEU A 161 6.33 2.21 5.98
C LEU A 161 7.35 1.17 5.48
N ALA A 162 6.89 -0.05 5.20
CA ALA A 162 7.74 -1.06 4.58
C ALA A 162 8.25 -0.64 3.20
N TYR A 163 7.45 0.12 2.44
CA TYR A 163 7.84 0.61 1.13
C TYR A 163 8.82 1.79 1.21
N LEU A 164 8.68 2.66 2.22
CA LEU A 164 9.70 3.67 2.55
C LEU A 164 11.06 3.02 2.79
N ASP A 165 11.10 1.97 3.62
CA ASP A 165 12.34 1.23 3.90
C ASP A 165 12.94 0.62 2.64
N LEU A 166 12.11 0.07 1.76
CA LEU A 166 12.55 -0.58 0.53
C LEU A 166 13.08 0.40 -0.51
N ARG A 167 12.51 1.62 -0.61
CA ARG A 167 12.72 2.51 -1.75
C ARG A 167 13.30 3.87 -1.42
N ALA A 168 13.16 4.34 -0.20
CA ALA A 168 13.51 5.71 0.18
C ALA A 168 14.45 5.80 1.40
N SER A 169 14.97 4.69 1.91
CA SER A 169 15.83 4.65 3.11
C SER A 169 17.10 5.52 3.02
N ALA A 170 17.62 5.74 1.81
CA ALA A 170 18.75 6.65 1.56
C ALA A 170 18.35 8.14 1.61
N HIS A 171 17.06 8.46 1.55
CA HIS A 171 16.53 9.82 1.43
C HIS A 171 15.76 10.27 2.67
N ILE A 172 15.23 9.33 3.45
CA ILE A 172 14.44 9.62 4.65
C ILE A 172 14.73 8.60 5.76
N ALA A 173 15.31 9.09 6.86
CA ALA A 173 15.52 8.30 8.09
C ALA A 173 14.31 8.46 9.03
N TRP A 174 13.14 8.05 8.55
CA TRP A 174 11.85 8.34 9.17
C TRP A 174 11.73 7.90 10.64
N ARG A 175 12.42 6.82 11.04
CA ARG A 175 12.39 6.32 12.44
C ARG A 175 12.98 7.29 13.45
N ASN A 176 13.92 8.16 13.04
CA ASN A 176 14.58 9.10 13.94
C ASN A 176 13.61 10.13 14.52
N GLY A 177 12.60 10.53 13.73
CA GLY A 177 11.57 11.49 14.14
C GLY A 177 10.25 10.87 14.61
N ALA A 178 10.09 9.54 14.50
CA ALA A 178 8.82 8.84 14.72
C ALA A 178 9.00 7.56 15.56
N PRO A 179 9.43 7.68 16.84
CA PRO A 179 9.78 6.52 17.68
C PRO A 179 8.58 5.65 18.03
N LYS A 180 7.38 6.22 18.26
CA LYS A 180 6.18 5.44 18.57
C LYS A 180 5.69 4.68 17.34
N LEU A 181 5.66 5.34 16.18
CA LEU A 181 5.32 4.72 14.91
C LEU A 181 6.30 3.60 14.55
N ALA A 182 7.59 3.81 14.81
CA ALA A 182 8.63 2.80 14.60
C ALA A 182 8.41 1.57 15.50
N ALA A 183 8.09 1.76 16.78
CA ALA A 183 7.78 0.68 17.71
C ALA A 183 6.52 -0.09 17.30
N TRP A 184 5.46 0.62 16.89
CA TRP A 184 4.26 0.01 16.35
C TRP A 184 4.55 -0.82 15.10
N PHE A 185 5.29 -0.25 14.15
CA PHE A 185 5.63 -0.91 12.90
C PHE A 185 6.49 -2.16 13.13
N ALA A 186 7.46 -2.11 14.02
CA ALA A 186 8.31 -3.26 14.38
C ALA A 186 7.46 -4.46 14.86
N THR A 187 6.35 -4.19 15.56
CA THR A 187 5.40 -5.23 15.97
C THR A 187 4.48 -5.65 14.81
N PHE A 188 3.98 -4.67 14.05
CA PHE A 188 3.04 -4.93 12.95
C PHE A 188 3.67 -5.73 11.82
N GLU A 189 4.93 -5.45 11.47
CA GLU A 189 5.63 -6.17 10.39
C GLU A 189 5.88 -7.66 10.70
N GLN A 190 5.87 -8.08 11.97
CA GLN A 190 6.03 -9.49 12.36
C GLN A 190 4.76 -10.33 12.11
N ARG A 191 3.68 -9.71 11.71
CA ARG A 191 2.45 -10.44 11.41
C ARG A 191 2.65 -11.41 10.25
N PRO A 192 2.07 -12.62 10.32
CA PRO A 192 2.18 -13.62 9.24
C PRO A 192 1.78 -13.08 7.87
N SER A 193 0.74 -12.22 7.81
CA SER A 193 0.28 -11.57 6.59
C SER A 193 1.32 -10.61 5.99
N MET A 194 2.04 -9.88 6.82
CA MET A 194 3.12 -8.99 6.41
C MET A 194 4.37 -9.77 5.98
N GLN A 195 4.69 -10.86 6.69
CA GLN A 195 5.86 -11.69 6.38
C GLN A 195 5.66 -12.46 5.07
N SER A 196 4.49 -13.09 4.88
CA SER A 196 4.20 -13.88 3.67
C SER A 196 4.04 -13.04 2.39
N THR A 197 3.88 -11.74 2.53
CA THR A 197 3.73 -10.80 1.40
C THR A 197 4.94 -9.90 1.17
N LYS A 198 6.01 -10.08 1.95
CA LYS A 198 7.24 -9.29 1.83
C LYS A 198 7.81 -9.41 0.43
N PRO A 199 8.21 -8.29 -0.23
CA PRO A 199 8.96 -8.35 -1.48
C PRO A 199 10.28 -9.09 -1.28
N GLU A 200 10.59 -9.97 -2.23
CA GLU A 200 11.89 -10.63 -2.34
C GLU A 200 12.90 -9.71 -3.01
#